data_a6d494e1dde8b42dec3c76859195cd40
#
_entry.id   a6d494e1dde8b42dec3c76859195cd40
#
_cell.length_a   1.000
_cell.length_b   1.000
_cell.length_c   1.000
_cell.angle_alpha   90.00
_cell.angle_beta   90.00
_cell.angle_gamma   90.00
#
_symmetry.space_group_name_H-M   'P 1'
#
loop_
_entity.id
_entity.type
_entity.pdbx_description
1 polymer ?
#
loop_
_entity_poly.entity_id
_entity_poly.type
_entity_poly.pdbx_seq_one_letter_code
_entity_poly.pdbx_strand_id
1 'polypeptide(L)'
;MQIQKSKQAQKYLKGLQKSLRESVESAIEGLKEAKGDILKIKGKDMYRLKIPPLRVGFKLDHENQIIEVVLIRPRGDFYKHI
;
A
#
# COMPACT_ATOMS: atom_id res chain seq x y z
N MET A 1 -3.05 -14.16 -4.30
CA MET A 1 -3.11 -13.66 -2.91
C MET A 1 -4.31 -12.75 -2.71
N GLN A 2 -4.89 -12.78 -1.53
CA GLN A 2 -5.95 -11.84 -1.17
C GLN A 2 -5.34 -10.56 -0.62
N ILE A 3 -6.06 -9.46 -0.77
CA ILE A 3 -5.63 -8.17 -0.23
C ILE A 3 -6.46 -7.85 1.00
N GLN A 4 -5.77 -7.53 2.09
CA GLN A 4 -6.39 -7.02 3.30
C GLN A 4 -5.85 -5.62 3.57
N LYS A 5 -6.69 -4.74 4.07
CA LYS A 5 -6.31 -3.35 4.37
C LYS A 5 -6.51 -3.07 5.85
N SER A 6 -5.51 -2.43 6.45
CA SER A 6 -5.61 -1.96 7.83
C SER A 6 -6.70 -0.91 7.97
N LYS A 7 -7.10 -0.63 9.21
CA LYS A 7 -8.07 0.44 9.47
C LYS A 7 -7.56 1.79 8.98
N GLN A 8 -6.26 2.06 9.16
CA GLN A 8 -5.65 3.31 8.68
C GLN A 8 -5.77 3.41 7.16
N ALA A 9 -5.42 2.34 6.44
CA ALA A 9 -5.48 2.32 4.99
C ALA A 9 -6.91 2.51 4.49
N GLN A 10 -7.87 1.82 5.08
CA GLN A 10 -9.28 1.96 4.71
C GLN A 10 -9.78 3.38 4.92
N LYS A 11 -9.47 3.95 6.09
CA LYS A 11 -9.88 5.32 6.43
C LYS A 11 -9.25 6.33 5.50
N TYR A 12 -7.96 6.14 5.20
CA TYR A 12 -7.24 7.05 4.30
C TYR A 12 -7.88 7.05 2.91
N LEU A 13 -8.16 5.87 2.38
CA LEU A 13 -8.80 5.75 1.05
C LEU A 13 -10.15 6.44 1.00
N LYS A 14 -10.96 6.30 2.05
CA LYS A 14 -12.27 6.95 2.11
C LYS A 14 -12.18 8.47 2.03
N GLY A 15 -11.09 9.06 2.52
CA GLY A 15 -10.89 10.50 2.50
C GLY A 15 -10.37 11.06 1.19
N LEU A 16 -9.99 10.20 0.25
CA LEU A 16 -9.47 10.65 -1.03
C LEU A 16 -10.58 11.02 -2.01
N GLN A 17 -10.28 11.93 -2.93
CA GLN A 17 -11.16 12.18 -4.07
C GLN A 17 -11.34 10.89 -4.85
N LYS A 18 -12.52 10.74 -5.46
CA LYS A 18 -12.90 9.51 -6.15
C LYS A 18 -11.85 9.06 -7.17
N SER A 19 -11.39 9.97 -8.03
CA SER A 19 -10.44 9.60 -9.09
C SER A 19 -9.11 9.11 -8.53
N LEU A 20 -8.59 9.78 -7.50
CA LEU A 20 -7.35 9.37 -6.85
C LEU A 20 -7.53 8.06 -6.11
N ARG A 21 -8.64 7.91 -5.40
CA ARG A 21 -8.97 6.68 -4.69
C ARG A 21 -9.00 5.48 -5.65
N GLU A 22 -9.66 5.64 -6.79
CA GLU A 22 -9.74 4.58 -7.78
C GLU A 22 -8.36 4.22 -8.34
N SER A 23 -7.52 5.21 -8.59
CA SER A 23 -6.15 4.97 -9.05
C SER A 23 -5.35 4.19 -8.02
N VAL A 24 -5.45 4.57 -6.75
CA VAL A 24 -4.73 3.90 -5.66
C VAL A 24 -5.25 2.48 -5.49
N GLU A 25 -6.56 2.29 -5.49
CA GLU A 25 -7.14 0.95 -5.34
C GLU A 25 -6.75 0.05 -6.50
N SER A 26 -6.73 0.57 -7.72
CA SER A 26 -6.30 -0.19 -8.90
C SER A 26 -4.82 -0.60 -8.78
N ALA A 27 -3.97 0.32 -8.32
CA ALA A 27 -2.56 0.02 -8.12
C ALA A 27 -2.34 -1.03 -7.03
N ILE A 28 -3.13 -0.99 -5.96
CA ILE A 28 -3.10 -1.99 -4.90
C ILE A 28 -3.50 -3.36 -5.45
N GLU A 29 -4.56 -3.42 -6.26
CA GLU A 29 -4.97 -4.67 -6.91
C GLU A 29 -3.86 -5.25 -7.79
N GLY A 30 -3.09 -4.37 -8.44
CA GLY A 30 -1.95 -4.79 -9.26
C GLY A 30 -0.86 -5.53 -8.49
N LEU A 31 -0.82 -5.38 -7.17
CA LEU A 31 0.14 -6.10 -6.32
C LEU A 31 -0.04 -7.62 -6.40
N LYS A 32 -1.23 -8.09 -6.71
CA LYS A 32 -1.48 -9.53 -6.92
C LYS A 32 -0.62 -10.10 -8.04
N GLU A 33 -0.23 -9.25 -8.97
CA GLU A 33 0.61 -9.61 -10.12
C GLU A 33 2.00 -9.00 -10.03
N ALA A 34 2.36 -8.50 -8.85
CA ALA A 34 3.64 -7.83 -8.59
C ALA A 34 3.88 -6.63 -9.52
N LYS A 35 2.81 -5.94 -9.91
CA LYS A 35 2.89 -4.75 -10.75
C LYS A 35 3.05 -3.49 -9.93
N GLY A 36 3.78 -2.52 -10.48
CA GLY A 36 3.95 -1.21 -9.89
C GLY A 36 5.39 -0.93 -9.49
N ASP A 37 5.61 0.25 -8.95
CA ASP A 37 6.92 0.69 -8.46
C ASP A 37 7.09 0.21 -7.03
N ILE A 38 7.56 -1.03 -6.89
CA ILE A 38 7.67 -1.74 -5.62
C ILE A 38 9.12 -1.79 -5.18
N LEU A 39 9.37 -1.43 -3.93
CA LEU A 39 10.70 -1.47 -3.33
C LEU A 39 10.60 -2.01 -1.91
N LYS A 40 11.52 -2.94 -1.56
CA LYS A 40 11.59 -3.42 -0.18
C LYS A 40 12.21 -2.33 0.70
N ILE A 41 11.59 -2.08 1.84
CA ILE A 41 12.10 -1.09 2.78
C ILE A 41 13.24 -1.71 3.56
N LYS A 42 14.42 -1.09 3.48
CA LYS A 42 15.63 -1.59 4.11
C LYS A 42 15.44 -1.73 5.63
N GLY A 43 15.80 -2.89 6.15
CA GLY A 43 15.71 -3.17 7.58
C GLY A 43 14.32 -3.44 8.11
N LYS A 44 13.32 -3.53 7.24
CA LYS A 44 11.93 -3.77 7.62
C LYS A 44 11.36 -4.93 6.83
N ASP A 45 10.41 -5.65 7.44
CA ASP A 45 9.65 -6.68 6.74
C ASP A 45 8.45 -6.06 6.05
N MET A 46 8.74 -5.11 5.18
CA MET A 46 7.74 -4.26 4.57
C MET A 46 8.19 -3.79 3.20
N TYR A 47 7.23 -3.58 2.32
CA TYR A 47 7.45 -3.08 0.96
C TYR A 47 6.72 -1.76 0.77
N ARG A 48 7.23 -0.96 -0.15
CA ARG A 48 6.64 0.30 -0.55
C ARG A 48 6.15 0.23 -1.99
N LEU A 49 4.90 0.61 -2.22
CA LEU A 49 4.35 0.84 -3.55
C LEU A 49 4.24 2.34 -3.75
N LYS A 50 4.92 2.85 -4.76
CA LYS A 50 4.92 4.28 -5.07
C LYS A 50 3.78 4.62 -6.02
N ILE A 51 2.88 5.50 -5.57
CA ILE A 51 1.76 6.00 -6.37
C ILE A 51 1.73 7.51 -6.16
N PRO A 52 2.53 8.30 -6.90
CA PRO A 52 2.62 9.73 -6.61
C PRO A 52 1.26 10.40 -6.53
N PRO A 53 1.00 11.24 -5.53
CA PRO A 53 1.92 11.70 -4.48
C PRO A 53 1.98 10.80 -3.26
N LEU A 54 1.42 9.59 -3.31
CA LEU A 54 1.26 8.71 -2.17
C LEU A 54 2.25 7.56 -2.17
N ARG A 55 2.39 6.96 -0.98
CA ARG A 55 3.12 5.70 -0.77
C ARG A 55 2.22 4.73 -0.04
N VAL A 56 2.23 3.48 -0.47
CA VAL A 56 1.49 2.40 0.19
C VAL A 56 2.51 1.44 0.78
N GLY A 57 2.42 1.22 2.09
CA GLY A 57 3.24 0.23 2.76
C GLY A 57 2.48 -1.07 2.90
N PHE A 58 3.11 -2.19 2.52
CA PHE A 58 2.43 -3.48 2.60
C PHE A 58 3.41 -4.57 3.01
N LYS A 59 2.85 -5.63 3.56
CA LYS A 59 3.59 -6.85 3.94
C LYS A 59 3.03 -8.02 3.15
N LEU A 60 3.88 -9.02 2.95
CA LEU A 60 3.50 -10.25 2.30
C LEU A 60 3.41 -11.38 3.32
N ASP A 61 2.26 -11.99 3.42
CA ASP A 61 2.05 -13.19 4.24
C ASP A 61 1.92 -14.37 3.28
N HIS A 62 3.04 -15.02 3.00
CA HIS A 62 3.08 -16.13 2.06
C HIS A 62 2.34 -17.35 2.58
N GLU A 63 2.37 -17.57 3.88
CA GLU A 63 1.70 -18.71 4.49
C GLU A 63 0.19 -18.65 4.27
N ASN A 64 -0.40 -17.49 4.49
CA ASN A 64 -1.84 -17.30 4.36
C ASN A 64 -2.25 -16.71 3.00
N GLN A 65 -1.30 -16.48 2.11
CA GLN A 65 -1.54 -15.91 0.78
C GLN A 65 -2.26 -14.56 0.86
N ILE A 66 -1.75 -13.68 1.71
CA ILE A 66 -2.32 -12.36 1.95
C ILE A 66 -1.30 -11.26 1.66
N ILE A 67 -1.76 -10.23 0.95
CA ILE A 67 -1.04 -8.96 0.83
C ILE A 67 -1.70 -8.02 1.84
N GLU A 68 -0.97 -7.65 2.88
CA GLU A 68 -1.50 -6.81 3.94
C GLU A 68 -1.10 -5.36 3.71
N VAL A 69 -2.06 -4.53 3.31
CA VAL A 69 -1.84 -3.09 3.16
C VAL A 69 -1.90 -2.45 4.53
N VAL A 70 -0.77 -2.00 5.01
CA VAL A 70 -0.61 -1.55 6.40
C VAL A 70 -0.80 -0.05 6.53
N LEU A 71 -0.29 0.71 5.56
CA LEU A 71 -0.18 2.16 5.71
C LEU A 71 -0.28 2.85 4.36
N ILE A 72 -1.07 3.92 4.29
CA ILE A 72 -1.10 4.80 3.12
C ILE A 72 -0.87 6.22 3.61
N ARG A 73 0.15 6.88 3.07
CA ARG A 73 0.55 8.23 3.46
C ARG A 73 1.17 8.98 2.29
N PRO A 74 1.17 10.32 2.34
CA PRO A 74 1.93 11.12 1.39
C PRO A 74 3.42 10.84 1.51
N ARG A 75 4.16 11.10 0.45
CA ARG A 75 5.59 10.83 0.36
C ARG A 75 6.39 11.28 1.60
N GLY A 76 6.27 12.54 1.99
CA GLY A 76 7.07 13.09 3.09
C GLY A 76 6.69 12.56 4.46
N ASP A 77 5.47 12.04 4.59
CA ASP A 77 4.93 11.57 5.85
C ASP A 77 5.09 10.05 6.03
N PHE A 78 5.15 9.34 4.92
CA PHE A 78 5.18 7.86 4.93
C PHE A 78 6.30 7.30 5.81
N TYR A 79 7.52 7.77 5.58
CA TYR A 79 8.70 7.24 6.25
C TYR A 79 8.79 7.61 7.73
N LYS A 80 7.97 8.55 8.18
CA LYS A 80 7.89 8.90 9.60
C LYS A 80 7.10 7.88 10.41
N HIS A 81 6.33 7.03 9.74
CA HIS A 81 5.44 6.08 10.40
C HIS A 81 5.91 4.63 10.27
N ILE A 82 7.12 4.43 9.79
CA ILE A 82 7.67 3.08 9.64
C ILE A 82 9.04 2.90 10.29
#